data_7fbb91a465c47fe43521179d4ecb3f7c
#
_entry.id   7fbb91a465c47fe43521179d4ecb3f7c
#
_cell.length_a   1.000
_cell.length_b   1.000
_cell.length_c   1.000
_cell.angle_alpha   90.00
_cell.angle_beta   90.00
_cell.angle_gamma   90.00
#
_symmetry.space_group_name_H-M   'P 1'
#
loop_
_entity.id
_entity.type
_entity.pdbx_description
1 polymer ?
#
loop_
_entity_poly.entity_id
_entity_poly.type
_entity_poly.pdbx_seq_one_letter_code
_entity_poly.pdbx_strand_id
1 'polypeptide(L)'
;MVGAPFLAGIIAILVPLVVGQELAAPQLPFYDWKACPFEYCRYDRWTAQIPVTVYNTWEENRRQVAQIGKGEAVLAVTGGVETIRPGVILLDRDLEGSNLKRGDLILTYAFRGEGYSAVWFRGQYYPDFDISFTRWPDGTGCGGAHCAGTYVDLGNKVWWAQVKLRSGLTGWVNMEETRVNGVYMLGAAEY
;
A
#
# COMPACT_ATOMS: atom_id res chain seq x y z
N MET A 1 19.17 -17.15 -79.81
CA MET A 1 18.09 -16.93 -78.80
C MET A 1 18.65 -17.21 -77.42
N VAL A 2 18.94 -16.18 -76.65
CA VAL A 2 19.58 -16.28 -75.34
C VAL A 2 18.50 -16.00 -74.30
N GLY A 3 18.15 -17.04 -73.53
CA GLY A 3 17.14 -16.89 -72.43
C GLY A 3 17.80 -16.30 -71.18
N ALA A 4 17.24 -15.26 -70.69
CA ALA A 4 17.64 -14.63 -69.43
C ALA A 4 17.00 -15.36 -68.21
N PRO A 5 17.74 -15.63 -67.15
CA PRO A 5 17.16 -16.21 -65.92
C PRO A 5 16.43 -15.17 -65.10
N PHE A 6 15.18 -15.47 -64.73
CA PHE A 6 14.42 -14.70 -63.72
C PHE A 6 14.93 -15.05 -62.31
N LEU A 7 15.53 -14.07 -61.64
CA LEU A 7 15.85 -14.12 -60.21
C LEU A 7 14.58 -13.75 -59.39
N ALA A 8 13.98 -14.75 -58.74
CA ALA A 8 12.91 -14.53 -57.77
C ALA A 8 13.53 -14.07 -56.44
N GLY A 9 13.35 -12.79 -56.12
CA GLY A 9 13.77 -12.22 -54.81
C GLY A 9 12.79 -12.66 -53.71
N ILE A 10 13.29 -13.38 -52.72
CA ILE A 10 12.54 -13.71 -51.49
C ILE A 10 12.59 -12.47 -50.58
N ILE A 11 11.46 -11.81 -50.41
CA ILE A 11 11.31 -10.72 -49.43
C ILE A 11 11.05 -11.37 -48.06
N ALA A 12 12.04 -11.41 -47.19
CA ALA A 12 11.87 -11.82 -45.81
C ALA A 12 11.17 -10.69 -45.04
N ILE A 13 9.91 -10.90 -44.67
CA ILE A 13 9.16 -9.99 -43.78
C ILE A 13 9.65 -10.23 -42.33
N LEU A 14 10.49 -9.35 -41.84
CA LEU A 14 10.84 -9.29 -40.43
C LEU A 14 9.61 -8.74 -39.62
N VAL A 15 8.88 -9.64 -38.99
CA VAL A 15 7.85 -9.28 -38.01
C VAL A 15 8.58 -8.90 -36.72
N PRO A 16 8.46 -7.64 -36.24
CA PRO A 16 9.04 -7.29 -34.95
C PRO A 16 8.32 -8.07 -33.85
N LEU A 17 9.05 -8.90 -33.12
CA LEU A 17 8.61 -9.48 -31.86
C LEU A 17 8.44 -8.31 -30.89
N VAL A 18 7.21 -7.86 -30.66
CA VAL A 18 6.86 -6.99 -29.53
C VAL A 18 6.97 -7.86 -28.28
N VAL A 19 8.15 -7.89 -27.68
CA VAL A 19 8.33 -8.42 -26.32
C VAL A 19 7.59 -7.45 -25.43
N GLY A 20 6.39 -7.81 -24.99
CA GLY A 20 5.67 -7.07 -23.95
C GLY A 20 6.60 -6.96 -22.74
N GLN A 21 7.00 -5.74 -22.38
CA GLN A 21 7.69 -5.52 -21.12
C GLN A 21 6.73 -5.92 -20.00
N GLU A 22 7.00 -7.05 -19.39
CA GLU A 22 6.39 -7.41 -18.12
C GLU A 22 6.84 -6.33 -17.12
N LEU A 23 5.91 -5.49 -16.68
CA LEU A 23 6.20 -4.43 -15.71
C LEU A 23 6.72 -5.11 -14.44
N ALA A 24 7.84 -4.66 -13.91
CA ALA A 24 8.36 -5.17 -12.64
C ALA A 24 7.41 -4.77 -11.49
N ALA A 25 7.29 -5.65 -10.48
CA ALA A 25 6.54 -5.32 -9.28
C ALA A 25 7.09 -4.04 -8.62
N PRO A 26 6.26 -3.26 -7.91
CA PRO A 26 6.73 -2.09 -7.19
C PRO A 26 7.93 -2.41 -6.30
N GLN A 27 8.95 -1.56 -6.35
CA GLN A 27 10.15 -1.73 -5.51
C GLN A 27 9.80 -1.64 -4.04
N LEU A 28 10.48 -2.43 -3.22
CA LEU A 28 10.38 -2.39 -1.77
C LEU A 28 11.63 -1.70 -1.16
N PRO A 29 11.46 -0.95 -0.06
CA PRO A 29 10.16 -0.60 0.53
C PRO A 29 9.34 0.33 -0.39
N PHE A 30 8.02 0.08 -0.43
CA PHE A 30 7.09 0.92 -1.19
C PHE A 30 6.52 2.01 -0.28
N TYR A 31 6.53 3.26 -0.75
CA TYR A 31 6.07 4.40 0.03
C TYR A 31 4.78 4.98 -0.53
N ASP A 32 3.77 5.08 0.32
CA ASP A 32 2.51 5.74 0.05
C ASP A 32 2.43 7.04 0.85
N TRP A 33 2.83 8.15 0.21
CA TRP A 33 2.92 9.46 0.85
C TRP A 33 1.56 10.11 1.01
N LYS A 34 1.39 10.86 2.11
CA LYS A 34 0.14 11.53 2.52
C LYS A 34 -0.98 10.54 2.83
N ALA A 35 -0.69 9.26 2.89
CA ALA A 35 -1.64 8.23 3.21
C ALA A 35 -1.90 8.15 4.71
N CYS A 36 -3.13 7.78 5.04
CA CYS A 36 -3.52 7.23 6.31
C CYS A 36 -3.81 5.73 6.14
N PRO A 37 -3.42 4.85 7.08
CA PRO A 37 -3.57 3.42 6.92
C PRO A 37 -4.97 2.87 7.17
N PHE A 38 -5.91 3.71 7.56
CA PHE A 38 -7.31 3.37 7.85
C PHE A 38 -8.25 4.55 7.55
N GLU A 39 -9.52 4.28 7.46
CA GLU A 39 -10.56 5.28 7.23
C GLU A 39 -10.67 6.29 8.36
N TYR A 40 -11.06 7.53 8.00
CA TYR A 40 -11.27 8.63 8.94
C TYR A 40 -10.03 9.09 9.71
N CYS A 41 -8.84 8.60 9.40
CA CYS A 41 -7.61 9.07 10.02
C CYS A 41 -7.34 10.53 9.62
N ARG A 42 -6.81 11.32 10.57
CA ARG A 42 -6.67 12.75 10.42
C ARG A 42 -5.33 13.26 10.95
N TYR A 43 -4.63 14.01 10.12
CA TYR A 43 -3.47 14.79 10.54
C TYR A 43 -3.96 16.13 11.08
N ASP A 44 -3.91 16.31 12.40
CA ASP A 44 -4.34 17.50 13.12
C ASP A 44 -3.67 17.52 14.52
N ARG A 45 -4.30 18.09 15.52
CA ARG A 45 -3.80 18.12 16.88
C ARG A 45 -3.94 16.74 17.53
N TRP A 46 -2.81 16.15 17.88
CA TRP A 46 -2.73 14.87 18.58
C TRP A 46 -2.24 15.07 20.01
N THR A 47 -2.63 14.18 20.92
CA THR A 47 -2.15 14.15 22.31
C THR A 47 -1.54 12.79 22.60
N ALA A 48 -0.29 12.78 23.03
CA ALA A 48 0.42 11.54 23.35
C ALA A 48 -0.15 10.88 24.61
N GLN A 49 -0.48 9.58 24.53
CA GLN A 49 -0.98 8.79 25.67
C GLN A 49 0.17 8.13 26.44
N ILE A 50 1.30 7.95 25.79
CA ILE A 50 2.57 7.45 26.31
C ILE A 50 3.68 8.38 25.83
N PRO A 51 4.88 8.35 26.40
CA PRO A 51 6.05 9.04 25.81
C PRO A 51 6.31 8.56 24.40
N VAL A 52 6.53 9.48 23.46
CA VAL A 52 6.71 9.20 22.03
C VAL A 52 8.06 9.74 21.57
N THR A 53 8.87 8.88 20.95
CA THR A 53 10.14 9.27 20.37
C THR A 53 9.93 10.00 19.05
N VAL A 54 10.65 11.11 18.86
CA VAL A 54 10.65 11.88 17.61
C VAL A 54 12.01 11.74 16.93
N TYR A 55 11.98 11.39 15.66
CA TYR A 55 13.17 11.18 14.83
C TYR A 55 13.34 12.33 13.82
N ASN A 56 14.58 12.57 13.38
CA ASN A 56 14.88 13.58 12.36
C ASN A 56 14.35 13.19 10.96
N THR A 57 14.28 11.91 10.68
CA THR A 57 13.76 11.33 9.44
C THR A 57 13.06 10.00 9.73
N TRP A 58 12.28 9.50 8.80
CA TRP A 58 11.66 8.17 8.80
C TRP A 58 12.58 7.07 8.25
N GLU A 59 13.68 7.44 7.56
CA GLU A 59 14.62 6.53 6.94
C GLU A 59 15.43 5.68 7.95
N GLU A 60 16.14 4.67 7.48
CA GLU A 60 16.92 3.76 8.34
C GLU A 60 17.99 4.47 9.19
N ASN A 61 18.61 5.52 8.67
CA ASN A 61 19.66 6.31 9.37
C ASN A 61 19.10 7.32 10.38
N ARG A 62 17.81 7.18 10.74
CA ARG A 62 17.12 8.07 11.68
C ARG A 62 17.79 8.14 13.04
N ARG A 63 17.75 9.32 13.64
CA ARG A 63 18.24 9.59 14.98
C ARG A 63 17.16 10.28 15.79
N GLN A 64 17.05 9.93 17.05
CA GLN A 64 16.17 10.64 17.97
C GLN A 64 16.61 12.11 18.08
N VAL A 65 15.66 13.02 17.94
CA VAL A 65 15.86 14.47 18.05
C VAL A 65 15.05 15.11 19.18
N ALA A 66 13.97 14.45 19.61
CA ALA A 66 13.13 14.89 20.71
C ALA A 66 12.33 13.72 21.29
N GLN A 67 11.62 14.01 22.36
CA GLN A 67 10.60 13.15 22.95
C GLN A 67 9.37 13.98 23.26
N ILE A 68 8.18 13.47 22.94
CA ILE A 68 6.89 14.03 23.33
C ILE A 68 6.49 13.35 24.64
N GLY A 69 6.23 14.14 25.68
CA GLY A 69 5.79 13.62 26.97
C GLY A 69 4.34 13.14 26.93
N LYS A 70 3.98 12.23 27.85
CA LYS A 70 2.58 11.84 28.06
C LYS A 70 1.72 13.07 28.36
N GLY A 71 0.58 13.20 27.67
CA GLY A 71 -0.35 14.34 27.79
C GLY A 71 0.08 15.56 26.97
N GLU A 72 1.24 15.53 26.34
CA GLU A 72 1.70 16.62 25.49
C GLU A 72 0.97 16.61 24.14
N ALA A 73 0.56 17.81 23.70
CA ALA A 73 -0.09 17.98 22.40
C ALA A 73 0.91 18.42 21.33
N VAL A 74 0.80 17.83 20.16
CA VAL A 74 1.58 18.15 18.96
C VAL A 74 0.65 18.37 17.76
N LEU A 75 1.16 19.01 16.72
CA LEU A 75 0.45 19.13 15.45
C LEU A 75 0.99 18.04 14.50
N ALA A 76 0.16 17.08 14.16
CA ALA A 76 0.45 16.15 13.06
C ALA A 76 0.23 16.89 11.74
N VAL A 77 1.23 16.88 10.86
CA VAL A 77 1.27 17.67 9.64
C VAL A 77 0.94 16.81 8.41
N THR A 78 1.53 15.66 8.34
CA THR A 78 1.38 14.69 7.24
C THR A 78 1.94 13.34 7.69
N GLY A 79 1.90 12.36 6.80
CA GLY A 79 2.53 11.07 7.05
C GLY A 79 2.62 10.24 5.79
N GLY A 80 2.95 8.98 5.96
CA GLY A 80 2.99 8.02 4.88
C GLY A 80 3.12 6.61 5.42
N VAL A 81 2.72 5.65 4.62
CA VAL A 81 2.84 4.23 4.93
C VAL A 81 3.98 3.64 4.12
N GLU A 82 4.94 3.07 4.84
CA GLU A 82 6.06 2.30 4.30
C GLU A 82 5.65 0.83 4.26
N THR A 83 5.56 0.24 3.09
CA THR A 83 5.35 -1.20 2.93
C THR A 83 6.68 -1.88 2.74
N ILE A 84 7.16 -2.53 3.79
CA ILE A 84 8.41 -3.29 3.81
C ILE A 84 8.20 -4.64 3.11
N ARG A 85 7.02 -5.25 3.31
CA ARG A 85 6.59 -6.49 2.67
C ARG A 85 5.10 -6.39 2.34
N PRO A 86 4.69 -6.63 1.08
CA PRO A 86 3.29 -6.55 0.70
C PRO A 86 2.47 -7.64 1.41
N GLY A 87 1.19 -7.36 1.63
CA GLY A 87 0.24 -8.38 2.02
C GLY A 87 -0.09 -9.29 0.85
N VAL A 88 -0.63 -10.48 1.12
CA VAL A 88 -0.97 -11.48 0.11
C VAL A 88 -2.41 -11.93 0.28
N ILE A 89 -3.21 -11.75 -0.76
CA ILE A 89 -4.54 -12.33 -0.88
C ILE A 89 -4.46 -13.55 -1.79
N LEU A 90 -5.00 -14.68 -1.35
CA LEU A 90 -5.18 -15.89 -2.13
C LEU A 90 -6.66 -16.04 -2.49
N LEU A 91 -6.96 -16.20 -3.79
CA LEU A 91 -8.31 -16.54 -4.24
C LEU A 91 -8.59 -18.03 -3.94
N ASP A 92 -9.62 -18.29 -3.13
CA ASP A 92 -10.07 -19.65 -2.80
C ASP A 92 -11.09 -20.20 -3.81
N ARG A 93 -11.69 -19.32 -4.63
CA ARG A 93 -12.59 -19.63 -5.75
C ARG A 93 -12.55 -18.55 -6.82
N ASP A 94 -13.17 -18.81 -7.97
CA ASP A 94 -13.39 -17.82 -9.01
C ASP A 94 -14.30 -16.71 -8.47
N LEU A 95 -13.97 -15.46 -8.75
CA LEU A 95 -14.86 -14.32 -8.46
C LEU A 95 -15.77 -14.09 -9.66
N GLU A 96 -17.07 -14.31 -9.44
CA GLU A 96 -18.09 -14.16 -10.47
C GLU A 96 -18.13 -12.73 -11.05
N GLY A 97 -18.27 -12.61 -12.36
CA GLY A 97 -18.26 -11.31 -13.04
C GLY A 97 -16.88 -10.68 -13.24
N SER A 98 -15.81 -11.37 -12.84
CA SER A 98 -14.43 -10.90 -12.99
C SER A 98 -13.54 -11.91 -13.71
N ASN A 99 -12.28 -11.51 -13.98
CA ASN A 99 -11.24 -12.40 -14.50
C ASN A 99 -10.39 -13.06 -13.39
N LEU A 100 -10.76 -12.85 -12.12
CA LEU A 100 -10.06 -13.43 -10.97
C LEU A 100 -10.41 -14.91 -10.81
N LYS A 101 -9.40 -15.75 -10.67
CA LYS A 101 -9.53 -17.21 -10.64
C LYS A 101 -9.01 -17.79 -9.33
N ARG A 102 -9.58 -18.91 -8.93
CA ARG A 102 -9.05 -19.71 -7.83
C ARG A 102 -7.55 -19.94 -7.98
N GLY A 103 -6.79 -19.71 -6.93
CA GLY A 103 -5.33 -19.84 -6.90
C GLY A 103 -4.59 -18.56 -7.30
N ASP A 104 -5.26 -17.51 -7.77
CA ASP A 104 -4.63 -16.22 -8.00
C ASP A 104 -4.08 -15.64 -6.69
N LEU A 105 -2.89 -15.03 -6.79
CA LEU A 105 -2.25 -14.29 -5.71
C LEU A 105 -2.24 -12.80 -6.05
N ILE A 106 -2.74 -11.98 -5.13
CA ILE A 106 -2.76 -10.52 -5.24
C ILE A 106 -1.87 -9.96 -4.14
N LEU A 107 -0.86 -9.17 -4.51
CA LEU A 107 0.01 -8.49 -3.55
C LEU A 107 -0.56 -7.10 -3.23
N THR A 108 -0.77 -6.81 -1.94
CA THR A 108 -1.36 -5.54 -1.48
C THR A 108 -0.31 -4.62 -0.89
N TYR A 109 -0.22 -3.38 -1.40
CA TYR A 109 0.80 -2.40 -1.02
C TYR A 109 0.26 -1.28 -0.14
N ALA A 110 -0.85 -0.67 -0.52
CA ALA A 110 -1.37 0.50 0.18
C ALA A 110 -2.89 0.45 0.29
N PHE A 111 -3.40 0.90 1.43
CA PHE A 111 -4.82 1.07 1.68
C PHE A 111 -5.37 2.26 0.88
N ARG A 112 -6.57 2.13 0.31
CA ARG A 112 -7.24 3.17 -0.48
C ARG A 112 -8.64 3.53 0.03
N GLY A 113 -9.05 2.95 1.17
CA GLY A 113 -10.37 3.13 1.74
C GLY A 113 -11.37 2.08 1.27
N GLU A 114 -12.41 1.86 2.06
CA GLU A 114 -13.66 1.13 1.76
C GLU A 114 -13.53 -0.13 0.88
N GLY A 115 -12.58 -1.01 1.20
CA GLY A 115 -12.38 -2.25 0.44
C GLY A 115 -11.49 -2.11 -0.78
N TYR A 116 -10.77 -0.99 -0.93
CA TYR A 116 -9.81 -0.76 -2.00
C TYR A 116 -8.37 -0.80 -1.52
N SER A 117 -7.47 -1.24 -2.40
CA SER A 117 -6.03 -1.28 -2.14
C SER A 117 -5.23 -1.06 -3.42
N ALA A 118 -4.04 -0.47 -3.28
CA ALA A 118 -3.05 -0.55 -4.34
C ALA A 118 -2.47 -1.95 -4.36
N VAL A 119 -2.48 -2.59 -5.53
CA VAL A 119 -2.09 -4.01 -5.66
C VAL A 119 -1.19 -4.25 -6.85
N TRP A 120 -0.43 -5.35 -6.77
CA TRP A 120 0.26 -5.98 -7.89
C TRP A 120 -0.40 -7.32 -8.20
N PHE A 121 -0.81 -7.50 -9.44
CA PHE A 121 -1.49 -8.71 -9.87
C PHE A 121 -1.20 -9.01 -11.33
N ARG A 122 -0.80 -10.24 -11.63
CA ARG A 122 -0.51 -10.74 -13.00
C ARG A 122 0.39 -9.81 -13.81
N GLY A 123 1.50 -9.35 -13.22
CA GLY A 123 2.47 -8.50 -13.92
C GLY A 123 2.04 -7.05 -14.09
N GLN A 124 0.97 -6.59 -13.39
CA GLN A 124 0.45 -5.24 -13.50
C GLN A 124 0.20 -4.61 -12.13
N TYR A 125 0.54 -3.33 -12.00
CA TYR A 125 0.20 -2.51 -10.83
C TYR A 125 -1.13 -1.82 -11.05
N TYR A 126 -2.02 -1.96 -10.05
CA TYR A 126 -3.31 -1.28 -9.98
C TYR A 126 -3.27 -0.36 -8.76
N PRO A 127 -3.32 0.97 -8.97
CA PRO A 127 -3.25 1.93 -7.86
C PRO A 127 -4.48 1.93 -6.97
N ASP A 128 -5.62 1.46 -7.51
CA ASP A 128 -6.92 1.44 -6.84
C ASP A 128 -7.67 0.19 -7.32
N PHE A 129 -7.67 -0.86 -6.51
CA PHE A 129 -8.22 -2.17 -6.86
C PHE A 129 -9.21 -2.62 -5.79
N ASP A 130 -10.42 -3.00 -6.19
CA ASP A 130 -11.45 -3.52 -5.28
C ASP A 130 -11.02 -4.87 -4.72
N ILE A 131 -10.86 -4.93 -3.40
CA ILE A 131 -10.56 -6.12 -2.61
C ILE A 131 -11.68 -6.46 -1.62
N SER A 132 -12.87 -5.88 -1.78
CA SER A 132 -14.02 -6.08 -0.89
C SER A 132 -14.50 -7.54 -0.81
N PHE A 133 -14.10 -8.37 -1.78
CA PHE A 133 -14.32 -9.81 -1.79
C PHE A 133 -13.40 -10.60 -0.83
N THR A 134 -12.57 -9.91 -0.06
CA THR A 134 -11.50 -10.55 0.74
C THR A 134 -11.92 -10.69 2.20
N ARG A 135 -11.64 -11.87 2.78
CA ARG A 135 -11.76 -12.15 4.21
C ARG A 135 -10.44 -11.88 4.91
N TRP A 136 -10.51 -11.24 6.08
CA TRP A 136 -9.37 -11.04 6.96
C TRP A 136 -9.08 -12.30 7.78
N PRO A 137 -7.85 -12.45 8.34
CA PRO A 137 -7.49 -13.63 9.15
C PRO A 137 -8.34 -13.83 10.41
N ASP A 138 -8.91 -12.76 10.95
CA ASP A 138 -9.82 -12.79 12.11
C ASP A 138 -11.26 -13.18 11.74
N GLY A 139 -11.52 -13.45 10.44
CA GLY A 139 -12.81 -13.83 9.91
C GLY A 139 -13.72 -12.64 9.52
N THR A 140 -13.27 -11.41 9.75
CA THR A 140 -13.97 -10.20 9.31
C THR A 140 -13.77 -9.90 7.81
N GLY A 141 -14.32 -8.81 7.31
CA GLY A 141 -14.29 -8.42 5.91
C GLY A 141 -15.54 -8.84 5.16
N CYS A 142 -15.36 -9.47 4.00
CA CYS A 142 -16.48 -9.93 3.18
C CYS A 142 -17.32 -11.01 3.87
N GLY A 143 -18.63 -11.07 3.55
CA GLY A 143 -19.59 -12.06 4.08
C GLY A 143 -20.19 -12.97 3.00
N GLY A 144 -20.44 -14.24 3.36
CA GLY A 144 -21.22 -15.17 2.56
C GLY A 144 -20.70 -15.44 1.15
N ALA A 145 -21.60 -15.38 0.15
CA ALA A 145 -21.31 -15.72 -1.23
C ALA A 145 -20.37 -14.72 -1.94
N HIS A 146 -20.19 -13.52 -1.40
CA HIS A 146 -19.32 -12.50 -2.01
C HIS A 146 -17.84 -12.69 -1.69
N CYS A 147 -17.50 -13.51 -0.68
CA CYS A 147 -16.10 -13.79 -0.37
C CYS A 147 -15.49 -14.75 -1.39
N ALA A 148 -14.42 -14.35 -2.03
CA ALA A 148 -13.69 -15.17 -2.98
C ALA A 148 -12.18 -15.23 -2.70
N GLY A 149 -11.69 -14.45 -1.75
CA GLY A 149 -10.29 -14.41 -1.35
C GLY A 149 -10.11 -14.33 0.16
N THR A 150 -8.92 -14.68 0.60
CA THR A 150 -8.51 -14.61 2.00
C THR A 150 -7.11 -13.99 2.08
N TYR A 151 -6.91 -13.06 3.02
CA TYR A 151 -5.55 -12.65 3.39
C TYR A 151 -4.82 -13.81 4.02
N VAL A 152 -3.82 -14.34 3.33
CA VAL A 152 -2.92 -15.39 3.84
C VAL A 152 -1.69 -14.80 4.51
N ASP A 153 -1.39 -13.54 4.22
CA ASP A 153 -0.36 -12.73 4.85
C ASP A 153 -0.78 -11.25 4.83
N LEU A 154 -0.74 -10.57 5.97
CA LEU A 154 -1.05 -9.13 6.06
C LEU A 154 0.10 -8.25 5.60
N GLY A 155 1.29 -8.82 5.39
CA GLY A 155 2.48 -8.10 5.06
C GLY A 155 3.15 -7.46 6.29
N ASN A 156 4.05 -6.51 6.00
CA ASN A 156 4.68 -5.67 7.02
C ASN A 156 4.65 -4.23 6.53
N LYS A 157 3.91 -3.38 7.25
CA LYS A 157 3.72 -1.97 6.92
C LYS A 157 3.98 -1.13 8.17
N VAL A 158 4.60 0.01 7.99
CA VAL A 158 4.88 0.97 9.06
C VAL A 158 4.27 2.30 8.69
N TRP A 159 3.47 2.84 9.58
CA TRP A 159 2.92 4.19 9.42
C TRP A 159 3.82 5.21 10.11
N TRP A 160 4.34 6.14 9.34
CA TRP A 160 5.13 7.28 9.78
C TRP A 160 4.31 8.55 9.74
N ALA A 161 4.34 9.34 10.82
CA ALA A 161 3.70 10.65 10.87
C ALA A 161 4.71 11.74 11.15
N GLN A 162 4.63 12.83 10.41
CA GLN A 162 5.40 14.02 10.67
C GLN A 162 4.65 14.91 11.66
N VAL A 163 5.30 15.26 12.75
CA VAL A 163 4.73 16.09 13.81
C VAL A 163 5.54 17.36 14.01
N LYS A 164 4.84 18.45 14.37
CA LYS A 164 5.44 19.70 14.79
C LYS A 164 5.19 19.90 16.27
N LEU A 165 6.27 20.03 17.04
CA LEU A 165 6.28 20.25 18.48
C LEU A 165 6.00 21.72 18.79
N ARG A 166 5.66 22.02 20.05
CA ARG A 166 5.47 23.40 20.55
C ARG A 166 6.73 24.26 20.40
N SER A 167 7.90 23.67 20.48
CA SER A 167 9.20 24.34 20.23
C SER A 167 9.38 24.81 18.78
N GLY A 168 8.50 24.38 17.87
CA GLY A 168 8.65 24.59 16.43
C GLY A 168 9.45 23.52 15.70
N LEU A 169 10.11 22.61 16.44
CA LEU A 169 10.81 21.46 15.86
C LEU A 169 9.81 20.55 15.12
N THR A 170 10.18 20.14 13.91
CA THR A 170 9.44 19.15 13.13
C THR A 170 10.25 17.86 13.08
N GLY A 171 9.58 16.74 13.24
CA GLY A 171 10.21 15.42 13.17
C GLY A 171 9.20 14.31 12.88
N TRP A 172 9.67 13.07 12.87
CA TRP A 172 8.89 11.91 12.50
C TRP A 172 8.66 10.98 13.69
N VAL A 173 7.48 10.42 13.76
CA VAL A 173 7.11 9.43 14.77
C VAL A 173 6.68 8.14 14.07
N ASN A 174 7.13 7.00 14.61
CA ASN A 174 6.66 5.70 14.20
C ASN A 174 5.33 5.42 14.91
N MET A 175 4.26 5.30 14.16
CA MET A 175 2.92 5.17 14.73
C MET A 175 2.66 3.78 15.31
N GLU A 176 3.43 2.77 14.92
CA GLU A 176 3.38 1.42 15.52
C GLU A 176 3.92 1.40 16.96
N GLU A 177 4.80 2.36 17.29
CA GLU A 177 5.42 2.51 18.61
C GLU A 177 4.71 3.55 19.49
N THR A 178 3.61 4.13 19.01
CA THR A 178 2.95 5.26 19.67
C THR A 178 1.53 4.92 20.09
N ARG A 179 1.02 5.77 21.03
CA ARG A 179 -0.41 5.88 21.30
C ARG A 179 -0.76 7.36 21.41
N VAL A 180 -1.56 7.84 20.49
CA VAL A 180 -2.01 9.24 20.45
C VAL A 180 -3.53 9.31 20.29
N ASN A 181 -4.14 10.31 20.92
CA ASN A 181 -5.54 10.67 20.71
C ASN A 181 -5.62 11.77 19.65
N GLY A 182 -6.75 11.89 18.98
CA GLY A 182 -7.00 12.92 17.97
C GLY A 182 -6.67 12.49 16.53
N VAL A 183 -6.25 11.23 16.33
CA VAL A 183 -5.97 10.68 15.01
C VAL A 183 -7.24 10.55 14.16
N TYR A 184 -8.38 10.28 14.83
CA TYR A 184 -9.67 10.09 14.18
C TYR A 184 -10.42 11.40 14.00
N MET A 185 -11.31 11.47 13.02
CA MET A 185 -12.26 12.56 12.89
C MET A 185 -13.17 12.63 14.14
N LEU A 186 -13.54 13.84 14.54
CA LEU A 186 -14.56 14.07 15.54
C LEU A 186 -15.86 13.37 15.12
N GLY A 187 -16.30 12.38 15.89
CA GLY A 187 -17.49 11.56 15.61
C GLY A 187 -17.21 10.09 15.32
N ALA A 188 -15.98 9.68 15.04
CA ALA A 188 -15.55 8.31 15.22
C ALA A 188 -15.37 8.12 16.74
N ALA A 189 -16.50 7.84 17.39
CA ALA A 189 -16.63 7.78 18.84
C ALA A 189 -15.60 6.80 19.42
N GLU A 190 -15.04 7.18 20.49
CA GLU A 190 -14.99 6.39 21.72
C GLU A 190 -15.96 5.19 21.69
N TYR A 191 -15.46 4.04 21.17
CA TYR A 191 -16.01 2.72 21.37
C TYR A 191 -15.01 1.88 22.19
#